data_65354c793c1fff38c451abeb5fe45c1c
#
_entry.id   65354c793c1fff38c451abeb5fe45c1c
#
_cell.length_a   1.000
_cell.length_b   1.000
_cell.length_c   1.000
_cell.angle_alpha   90.00
_cell.angle_beta   90.00
_cell.angle_gamma   90.00
#
_symmetry.space_group_name_H-M   'P 1'
#
loop_
_entity.id
_entity.type
_entity.pdbx_description
1 polymer ?
#
loop_
_entity_poly.entity_id
_entity_poly.type
_entity_poly.pdbx_seq_one_letter_code
_entity_poly.pdbx_strand_id
1 'polypeptide(L)'
;LVDNFDKHIEDTMIAGDWINDREAVEMVVRGAPDQIKELISWGVNFDKKENGEFDLHREGGHSEFRILHHKDNTGAEIQLSLIEAIKRHPNITIFNHHFAVEIITQHHLGIIVTRHTPGIKCYGAYVLNEDTGKVDTFLSKVTVMATGGCEAVYRNTTNPLIATGDGIAMVYRAKGAVKNMEFIQFHPTALFHPGDRPCFLITEAMRGYGGVLRTLDGKEFMQKYDKRLSLAPRDIVARAIDNEMKLRGEDHVYLDVTHKDPEETKKHFPNIYKKCLSIGIDITKDYIPVAPAAHYLCGGISVDLNGQSSIRRLYAIGECSCTGLHGGNRLASNSLIEAVVYAD
;
A
#
# COMPACT_ATOMS: atom_id res chain seq x y z
N LEU A 1 24.00 14.95 9.23
CA LEU A 1 22.91 14.01 8.93
C LEU A 1 23.43 13.00 7.92
N VAL A 2 23.29 11.72 8.21
CA VAL A 2 23.76 10.63 7.33
C VAL A 2 22.81 10.49 6.13
N ASP A 3 21.51 10.76 6.32
CA ASP A 3 20.45 10.70 5.29
C ASP A 3 20.23 12.05 4.59
N ASN A 4 19.76 12.00 3.33
CA ASN A 4 19.39 13.16 2.54
C ASN A 4 18.36 12.79 1.47
N PHE A 5 17.76 13.79 0.81
CA PHE A 5 16.77 13.60 -0.24
C PHE A 5 17.30 12.79 -1.43
N ASP A 6 18.54 13.00 -1.84
CA ASP A 6 19.09 12.35 -3.02
C ASP A 6 19.23 10.84 -2.82
N LYS A 7 19.61 10.39 -1.62
CA LYS A 7 19.60 8.96 -1.26
C LYS A 7 18.19 8.36 -1.29
N HIS A 8 17.18 9.08 -0.79
CA HIS A 8 15.80 8.58 -0.81
C HIS A 8 15.26 8.54 -2.25
N ILE A 9 15.57 9.54 -3.07
CA ILE A 9 15.25 9.56 -4.51
C ILE A 9 15.89 8.36 -5.21
N GLU A 10 17.19 8.13 -4.97
CA GLU A 10 17.92 7.00 -5.58
C GLU A 10 17.32 5.64 -5.15
N ASP A 11 17.08 5.44 -3.85
CA ASP A 11 16.44 4.22 -3.34
C ASP A 11 15.07 3.98 -4.01
N THR A 12 14.29 5.04 -4.22
CA THR A 12 12.97 4.98 -4.87
C THR A 12 13.11 4.61 -6.35
N MET A 13 14.06 5.22 -7.07
CA MET A 13 14.32 4.93 -8.48
C MET A 13 14.81 3.49 -8.69
N ILE A 14 15.71 3.01 -7.82
CA ILE A 14 16.19 1.62 -7.84
C ILE A 14 15.04 0.64 -7.58
N ALA A 15 14.22 0.90 -6.56
CA ALA A 15 13.09 0.03 -6.23
C ALA A 15 12.07 -0.08 -7.37
N GLY A 16 11.83 1.03 -8.08
CA GLY A 16 10.91 1.11 -9.21
C GLY A 16 11.48 0.65 -10.55
N ASP A 17 12.69 0.08 -10.56
CA ASP A 17 13.39 -0.41 -11.75
C ASP A 17 13.67 0.70 -12.79
N TRP A 18 13.91 1.92 -12.31
CA TRP A 18 14.24 3.12 -13.12
C TRP A 18 13.16 3.54 -14.13
N ILE A 19 11.96 2.98 -14.06
CA ILE A 19 10.82 3.38 -14.90
C ILE A 19 9.88 4.36 -14.19
N ASN A 20 10.30 4.86 -13.04
CA ASN A 20 9.62 5.90 -12.29
C ASN A 20 9.60 7.22 -13.07
N ASP A 21 8.60 8.06 -12.81
CA ASP A 21 8.64 9.48 -13.16
C ASP A 21 9.51 10.23 -12.13
N ARG A 22 10.68 10.69 -12.57
CA ARG A 22 11.64 11.34 -11.68
C ARG A 22 11.10 12.62 -11.04
N GLU A 23 10.29 13.39 -11.76
CA GLU A 23 9.70 14.63 -11.24
C GLU A 23 8.71 14.31 -10.10
N ALA A 24 7.89 13.27 -10.27
CA ALA A 24 7.00 12.79 -9.22
C ALA A 24 7.79 12.27 -7.99
N VAL A 25 8.87 11.54 -8.20
CA VAL A 25 9.74 11.06 -7.11
C VAL A 25 10.33 12.24 -6.33
N GLU A 26 10.89 13.22 -7.02
CA GLU A 26 11.49 14.40 -6.38
C GLU A 26 10.46 15.22 -5.61
N MET A 27 9.27 15.42 -6.18
CA MET A 27 8.17 16.14 -5.55
C MET A 27 7.74 15.46 -4.24
N VAL A 28 7.49 14.15 -4.27
CA VAL A 28 7.02 13.41 -3.10
C VAL A 28 8.09 13.35 -2.01
N VAL A 29 9.32 13.03 -2.37
CA VAL A 29 10.42 12.91 -1.39
C VAL A 29 10.72 14.24 -0.72
N ARG A 30 10.71 15.35 -1.47
CA ARG A 30 10.98 16.68 -0.91
C ARG A 30 9.79 17.25 -0.13
N GLY A 31 8.55 16.94 -0.51
CA GLY A 31 7.34 17.35 0.19
C GLY A 31 7.07 16.56 1.48
N ALA A 32 7.59 15.33 1.59
CA ALA A 32 7.31 14.44 2.71
C ALA A 32 7.55 15.02 4.11
N PRO A 33 8.66 15.74 4.41
CA PRO A 33 8.89 16.26 5.76
C PRO A 33 7.82 17.24 6.25
N ASP A 34 7.26 18.06 5.37
CA ASP A 34 6.24 19.04 5.74
C ASP A 34 4.90 18.33 5.95
N GLN A 35 4.55 17.38 5.12
CA GLN A 35 3.34 16.57 5.29
C GLN A 35 3.38 15.70 6.57
N ILE A 36 4.54 15.19 6.94
CA ILE A 36 4.71 14.49 8.22
C ILE A 36 4.46 15.42 9.41
N LYS A 37 4.96 16.67 9.36
CA LYS A 37 4.69 17.68 10.40
C LYS A 37 3.19 17.98 10.50
N GLU A 38 2.51 18.03 9.38
CA GLU A 38 1.08 18.26 9.32
C GLU A 38 0.29 17.07 9.94
N LEU A 39 0.63 15.84 9.61
CA LEU A 39 0.07 14.65 10.26
C LEU A 39 0.23 14.69 11.79
N ILE A 40 1.42 15.09 12.27
CA ILE A 40 1.67 15.25 13.71
C ILE A 40 0.78 16.35 14.29
N SER A 41 0.57 17.46 13.58
CA SER A 41 -0.31 18.54 14.03
C SER A 41 -1.79 18.10 14.14
N TRP A 42 -2.20 17.13 13.35
CA TRP A 42 -3.54 16.51 13.41
C TRP A 42 -3.67 15.41 14.48
N GLY A 43 -2.56 15.11 15.17
CA GLY A 43 -2.56 14.21 16.33
C GLY A 43 -1.96 12.83 16.09
N VAL A 44 -1.33 12.61 14.94
CA VAL A 44 -0.59 11.35 14.69
C VAL A 44 0.61 11.26 15.62
N ASN A 45 0.75 10.14 16.32
CA ASN A 45 1.76 9.93 17.33
C ASN A 45 2.77 8.87 16.88
N PHE A 46 3.95 9.31 16.44
CA PHE A 46 5.06 8.42 16.10
C PHE A 46 5.93 8.11 17.30
N ASP A 47 6.52 6.92 17.33
CA ASP A 47 7.37 6.46 18.42
C ASP A 47 8.63 7.31 18.57
N LYS A 48 9.03 7.51 19.83
CA LYS A 48 10.20 8.33 20.20
C LYS A 48 11.12 7.55 21.11
N LYS A 49 12.40 7.83 21.00
CA LYS A 49 13.44 7.36 21.91
C LYS A 49 13.32 8.06 23.26
N GLU A 50 14.03 7.56 24.27
CA GLU A 50 14.06 8.13 25.61
C GLU A 50 14.54 9.61 25.63
N ASN A 51 15.37 10.00 24.66
CA ASN A 51 15.85 11.39 24.50
C ASN A 51 14.84 12.32 23.81
N GLY A 52 13.67 11.83 23.43
CA GLY A 52 12.61 12.59 22.78
C GLY A 52 12.72 12.70 21.24
N GLU A 53 13.80 12.22 20.64
CA GLU A 53 13.94 12.13 19.18
C GLU A 53 13.05 11.00 18.63
N PHE A 54 12.63 11.14 17.35
CA PHE A 54 11.90 10.06 16.69
C PHE A 54 12.75 8.79 16.62
N ASP A 55 12.11 7.66 16.90
CA ASP A 55 12.68 6.36 16.63
C ASP A 55 12.48 6.02 15.16
N LEU A 56 13.58 5.92 14.41
CA LEU A 56 13.52 5.71 12.96
C LEU A 56 13.90 4.27 12.63
N HIS A 57 13.09 3.63 11.80
CA HIS A 57 13.35 2.31 11.26
C HIS A 57 13.92 2.38 9.84
N ARG A 58 14.49 1.27 9.40
CA ARG A 58 14.90 1.03 8.02
C ARG A 58 14.17 -0.20 7.51
N GLU A 59 13.49 -0.04 6.38
CA GLU A 59 12.82 -1.14 5.67
C GLU A 59 13.62 -1.58 4.45
N GLY A 60 13.23 -2.71 3.84
CA GLY A 60 13.91 -3.25 2.67
C GLY A 60 13.90 -2.27 1.49
N GLY A 61 15.07 -2.14 0.85
CA GLY A 61 15.29 -1.20 -0.24
C GLY A 61 15.76 0.18 0.20
N HIS A 62 15.56 0.57 1.47
CA HIS A 62 16.11 1.83 1.99
C HIS A 62 17.58 1.71 2.36
N SER A 63 18.39 2.67 1.95
CA SER A 63 19.81 2.77 2.31
C SER A 63 20.01 3.29 3.75
N GLU A 64 19.06 4.09 4.29
CA GLU A 64 19.18 4.77 5.57
C GLU A 64 17.96 4.57 6.47
N PHE A 65 18.12 4.86 7.77
CA PHE A 65 17.06 4.86 8.78
C PHE A 65 16.25 6.16 8.65
N ARG A 66 15.06 6.10 8.03
CA ARG A 66 14.22 7.29 7.79
C ARG A 66 12.73 7.05 8.04
N ILE A 67 12.33 5.81 8.34
CA ILE A 67 10.92 5.44 8.44
C ILE A 67 10.40 5.73 9.85
N LEU A 68 9.44 6.64 9.93
CA LEU A 68 8.64 6.87 11.13
C LEU A 68 7.64 5.73 11.31
N HIS A 69 7.43 5.33 12.55
CA HIS A 69 6.52 4.24 12.87
C HIS A 69 5.79 4.46 14.19
N HIS A 70 4.71 3.72 14.37
CA HIS A 70 4.04 3.54 15.66
C HIS A 70 3.91 2.05 15.93
N LYS A 71 4.80 1.49 16.74
CA LYS A 71 4.90 0.04 17.01
C LYS A 71 4.91 -0.75 15.68
N ASP A 72 4.01 -1.73 15.57
CA ASP A 72 3.82 -2.58 14.37
C ASP A 72 2.50 -2.27 13.61
N ASN A 73 1.87 -1.09 13.88
CA ASN A 73 0.58 -0.72 13.27
C ASN A 73 0.47 0.77 12.90
N THR A 74 1.52 1.34 12.34
CA THR A 74 1.60 2.76 11.94
C THR A 74 0.40 3.24 11.12
N GLY A 75 -0.08 2.43 10.16
CA GLY A 75 -1.23 2.79 9.34
C GLY A 75 -2.52 2.97 10.14
N ALA A 76 -2.74 2.15 11.17
CA ALA A 76 -3.91 2.29 12.05
C ALA A 76 -3.84 3.57 12.88
N GLU A 77 -2.66 3.94 13.39
CA GLU A 77 -2.45 5.20 14.13
C GLU A 77 -2.78 6.41 13.26
N ILE A 78 -2.25 6.47 12.03
CA ILE A 78 -2.51 7.55 11.08
C ILE A 78 -4.02 7.63 10.78
N GLN A 79 -4.65 6.50 10.45
CA GLN A 79 -6.06 6.45 10.10
C GLN A 79 -6.96 6.92 11.24
N LEU A 80 -6.73 6.45 12.46
CA LEU A 80 -7.54 6.83 13.63
C LEU A 80 -7.41 8.32 13.94
N SER A 81 -6.18 8.86 13.91
CA SER A 81 -5.93 10.28 14.15
C SER A 81 -6.62 11.17 13.10
N LEU A 82 -6.55 10.79 11.81
CA LEU A 82 -7.22 11.50 10.73
C LEU A 82 -8.75 11.44 10.86
N ILE A 83 -9.32 10.29 11.22
CA ILE A 83 -10.78 10.17 11.46
C ILE A 83 -11.22 11.12 12.57
N GLU A 84 -10.47 11.21 13.66
CA GLU A 84 -10.80 12.13 14.76
C GLU A 84 -10.66 13.61 14.35
N ALA A 85 -9.69 13.95 13.50
CA ALA A 85 -9.53 15.29 12.93
C ALA A 85 -10.72 15.65 12.02
N ILE A 86 -11.11 14.75 11.12
CA ILE A 86 -12.23 14.92 10.19
C ILE A 86 -13.56 15.12 10.94
N LYS A 87 -13.86 14.32 11.98
CA LYS A 87 -15.09 14.43 12.77
C LYS A 87 -15.28 15.82 13.43
N ARG A 88 -14.17 16.50 13.69
CA ARG A 88 -14.18 17.84 14.28
C ARG A 88 -14.29 18.97 13.27
N HIS A 89 -14.12 18.68 11.97
CA HIS A 89 -14.13 19.71 10.94
C HIS A 89 -15.54 20.04 10.45
N PRO A 90 -16.01 21.28 10.57
CA PRO A 90 -17.43 21.64 10.34
C PRO A 90 -17.88 21.54 8.87
N ASN A 91 -16.93 21.57 7.93
CA ASN A 91 -17.22 21.57 6.49
C ASN A 91 -17.07 20.19 5.83
N ILE A 92 -16.83 19.13 6.62
CA ILE A 92 -16.69 17.77 6.11
C ILE A 92 -17.92 16.96 6.49
N THR A 93 -18.57 16.37 5.50
CA THR A 93 -19.70 15.44 5.70
C THR A 93 -19.27 14.05 5.26
N ILE A 94 -19.42 13.07 6.15
CA ILE A 94 -19.12 11.67 5.87
C ILE A 94 -20.43 10.94 5.58
N PHE A 95 -20.47 10.26 4.44
CA PHE A 95 -21.58 9.40 4.03
C PHE A 95 -21.13 7.93 4.16
N ASN A 96 -21.48 7.30 5.29
CA ASN A 96 -21.28 5.87 5.49
C ASN A 96 -22.35 5.07 4.71
N HIS A 97 -22.07 3.81 4.39
CA HIS A 97 -23.00 2.93 3.65
C HIS A 97 -23.42 3.53 2.29
N HIS A 98 -22.48 4.24 1.63
CA HIS A 98 -22.69 4.86 0.35
C HIS A 98 -21.62 4.38 -0.63
N PHE A 99 -22.07 3.69 -1.68
CA PHE A 99 -21.18 3.10 -2.70
C PHE A 99 -21.23 3.92 -3.99
N ALA A 100 -20.09 4.43 -4.44
CA ALA A 100 -19.98 5.13 -5.72
C ALA A 100 -20.11 4.13 -6.88
N VAL A 101 -21.15 4.28 -7.68
CA VAL A 101 -21.50 3.36 -8.79
C VAL A 101 -20.82 3.76 -10.08
N GLU A 102 -20.87 5.07 -10.41
CA GLU A 102 -20.36 5.60 -11.67
C GLU A 102 -20.05 7.09 -11.56
N ILE A 103 -19.02 7.57 -12.25
CA ILE A 103 -18.76 9.02 -12.38
C ILE A 103 -19.61 9.63 -13.50
N ILE A 104 -20.17 10.81 -13.26
CA ILE A 104 -21.05 11.50 -14.19
C ILE A 104 -20.21 12.34 -15.16
N THR A 105 -20.35 12.07 -16.46
CA THR A 105 -19.69 12.81 -17.54
C THR A 105 -20.70 13.28 -18.57
N GLN A 106 -20.26 13.95 -19.65
CA GLN A 106 -21.10 14.34 -20.78
C GLN A 106 -21.88 13.16 -21.38
N HIS A 107 -21.38 11.93 -21.24
CA HIS A 107 -22.08 10.73 -21.71
C HIS A 107 -23.49 10.63 -21.11
N HIS A 108 -23.63 10.94 -19.83
CA HIS A 108 -24.91 10.91 -19.11
C HIS A 108 -25.86 12.05 -19.50
N LEU A 109 -25.36 13.03 -20.29
CA LEU A 109 -26.15 14.10 -20.89
C LEU A 109 -26.52 13.82 -22.36
N GLY A 110 -26.35 12.57 -22.83
CA GLY A 110 -26.66 12.15 -24.18
C GLY A 110 -25.55 12.40 -25.21
N ILE A 111 -24.36 12.85 -24.80
CA ILE A 111 -23.25 13.10 -25.71
C ILE A 111 -22.41 11.82 -25.83
N ILE A 112 -22.10 11.39 -27.05
CA ILE A 112 -21.22 10.26 -27.30
C ILE A 112 -19.81 10.63 -26.87
N VAL A 113 -19.28 9.89 -25.89
CA VAL A 113 -17.91 10.04 -25.37
C VAL A 113 -17.08 8.84 -25.77
N THR A 114 -15.95 9.10 -26.42
CA THR A 114 -14.95 8.09 -26.83
C THR A 114 -13.60 8.43 -26.20
N ARG A 115 -12.60 7.56 -26.33
CA ARG A 115 -11.22 7.85 -25.89
C ARG A 115 -10.57 9.04 -26.61
N HIS A 116 -11.09 9.41 -27.77
CA HIS A 116 -10.62 10.54 -28.58
C HIS A 116 -11.43 11.82 -28.35
N THR A 117 -12.47 11.78 -27.52
CA THR A 117 -13.27 12.97 -27.20
C THR A 117 -12.43 13.94 -26.38
N PRO A 118 -12.15 15.14 -26.88
CA PRO A 118 -11.36 16.12 -26.12
C PRO A 118 -12.20 16.71 -24.99
N GLY A 119 -11.52 16.97 -23.86
CA GLY A 119 -12.10 17.71 -22.75
C GLY A 119 -13.27 17.02 -22.07
N ILE A 120 -13.21 15.70 -21.92
CA ILE A 120 -14.13 14.94 -21.05
C ILE A 120 -14.13 15.60 -19.68
N LYS A 121 -15.31 15.77 -19.06
CA LYS A 121 -15.47 16.51 -17.81
C LYS A 121 -16.33 15.71 -16.83
N CYS A 122 -15.87 15.63 -15.60
CA CYS A 122 -16.63 15.07 -14.49
C CYS A 122 -17.58 16.14 -13.90
N TYR A 123 -18.77 15.71 -13.53
CA TYR A 123 -19.80 16.53 -12.88
C TYR A 123 -20.17 16.01 -11.48
N GLY A 124 -19.61 14.89 -11.08
CA GLY A 124 -19.90 14.21 -9.83
C GLY A 124 -20.02 12.70 -9.99
N ALA A 125 -20.83 12.06 -9.18
CA ALA A 125 -21.02 10.61 -9.19
C ALA A 125 -22.46 10.20 -8.90
N TYR A 126 -22.86 9.04 -9.42
CA TYR A 126 -24.00 8.29 -8.90
C TYR A 126 -23.55 7.44 -7.72
N VAL A 127 -24.32 7.49 -6.66
CA VAL A 127 -23.96 6.87 -5.38
C VAL A 127 -25.15 6.07 -4.87
N LEU A 128 -24.94 4.77 -4.66
CA LEU A 128 -25.91 3.88 -4.04
C LEU A 128 -25.89 4.11 -2.53
N ASN A 129 -27.04 4.48 -1.97
CA ASN A 129 -27.27 4.41 -0.54
C ASN A 129 -27.69 2.98 -0.20
N GLU A 130 -26.80 2.24 0.49
CA GLU A 130 -27.00 0.83 0.79
C GLU A 130 -28.13 0.59 1.79
N ASP A 131 -28.42 1.56 2.68
CA ASP A 131 -29.49 1.45 3.66
C ASP A 131 -30.88 1.55 3.01
N THR A 132 -31.01 2.35 1.94
CA THR A 132 -32.30 2.56 1.26
C THR A 132 -32.41 1.83 -0.07
N GLY A 133 -31.33 1.32 -0.62
CA GLY A 133 -31.26 0.71 -1.95
C GLY A 133 -31.47 1.72 -3.10
N LYS A 134 -31.43 3.04 -2.85
CA LYS A 134 -31.60 4.08 -3.85
C LYS A 134 -30.27 4.59 -4.38
N VAL A 135 -30.25 4.96 -5.65
CA VAL A 135 -29.11 5.64 -6.24
C VAL A 135 -29.36 7.14 -6.25
N ASP A 136 -28.50 7.86 -5.56
CA ASP A 136 -28.53 9.32 -5.48
C ASP A 136 -27.51 9.97 -6.41
N THR A 137 -27.78 11.22 -6.83
CA THR A 137 -26.89 12.00 -7.70
C THR A 137 -26.12 13.01 -6.84
N PHE A 138 -24.82 12.85 -6.74
CA PHE A 138 -23.92 13.79 -6.09
C PHE A 138 -23.23 14.65 -7.16
N LEU A 139 -23.64 15.93 -7.25
CA LEU A 139 -22.99 16.88 -8.16
C LEU A 139 -21.88 17.65 -7.44
N SER A 140 -20.76 17.84 -8.13
CA SER A 140 -19.60 18.53 -7.57
C SER A 140 -18.88 19.40 -8.60
N LYS A 141 -18.19 20.43 -8.12
CA LYS A 141 -17.27 21.23 -8.94
C LYS A 141 -15.98 20.49 -9.25
N VAL A 142 -15.54 19.67 -8.30
CA VAL A 142 -14.35 18.81 -8.36
C VAL A 142 -14.70 17.47 -7.71
N THR A 143 -14.21 16.38 -8.27
CA THR A 143 -14.31 15.03 -7.72
C THR A 143 -12.89 14.48 -7.52
N VAL A 144 -12.61 13.92 -6.35
CA VAL A 144 -11.33 13.28 -6.04
C VAL A 144 -11.56 11.78 -5.84
N MET A 145 -10.84 10.97 -6.59
CA MET A 145 -10.81 9.53 -6.43
C MET A 145 -9.72 9.17 -5.41
N ALA A 146 -10.12 8.55 -4.30
CA ALA A 146 -9.24 8.05 -3.25
C ALA A 146 -9.67 6.62 -2.85
N THR A 147 -9.87 5.77 -3.86
CA THR A 147 -10.62 4.51 -3.77
C THR A 147 -9.73 3.30 -3.45
N GLY A 148 -8.43 3.50 -3.24
CA GLY A 148 -7.50 2.40 -2.99
C GLY A 148 -7.23 1.54 -4.23
N GLY A 149 -6.56 0.42 -4.03
CA GLY A 149 -6.12 -0.49 -5.07
C GLY A 149 -7.15 -1.52 -5.52
N CYS A 150 -6.66 -2.62 -6.11
CA CYS A 150 -7.50 -3.67 -6.70
C CYS A 150 -7.08 -5.11 -6.31
N GLU A 151 -6.33 -5.26 -5.23
CA GLU A 151 -5.68 -6.53 -4.86
C GLU A 151 -6.66 -7.62 -4.44
N ALA A 152 -7.92 -7.26 -4.13
CA ALA A 152 -8.98 -8.24 -3.85
C ALA A 152 -9.36 -9.10 -5.09
N VAL A 153 -8.89 -8.74 -6.28
CA VAL A 153 -8.96 -9.57 -7.50
C VAL A 153 -8.14 -10.85 -7.36
N TYR A 154 -7.07 -10.81 -6.57
CA TYR A 154 -6.20 -11.96 -6.33
C TYR A 154 -6.73 -12.85 -5.21
N ARG A 155 -6.44 -14.16 -5.30
CA ARG A 155 -6.84 -15.14 -4.27
C ARG A 155 -6.22 -14.82 -2.92
N ASN A 156 -4.91 -14.56 -2.92
CA ASN A 156 -4.17 -14.18 -1.74
C ASN A 156 -3.91 -12.67 -1.80
N THR A 157 -4.43 -11.93 -0.85
CA THR A 157 -4.21 -10.49 -0.71
C THR A 157 -4.10 -10.11 0.76
N THR A 158 -3.25 -9.12 1.07
CA THR A 158 -3.16 -8.50 2.39
C THR A 158 -4.12 -7.32 2.55
N ASN A 159 -4.78 -6.90 1.46
CA ASN A 159 -5.65 -5.75 1.45
C ASN A 159 -7.10 -6.11 1.82
N PRO A 160 -7.89 -5.17 2.36
CA PRO A 160 -9.30 -5.37 2.63
C PRO A 160 -10.07 -5.84 1.39
N LEU A 161 -11.13 -6.61 1.58
CA LEU A 161 -11.93 -7.16 0.46
C LEU A 161 -12.62 -6.09 -0.39
N ILE A 162 -12.68 -4.85 0.11
CA ILE A 162 -13.18 -3.68 -0.62
C ILE A 162 -12.15 -3.10 -1.61
N ALA A 163 -10.91 -3.59 -1.62
CA ALA A 163 -9.88 -3.17 -2.59
C ALA A 163 -10.13 -3.85 -3.95
N THR A 164 -11.22 -3.52 -4.60
CA THR A 164 -11.76 -4.17 -5.81
C THR A 164 -11.48 -3.41 -7.10
N GLY A 165 -10.84 -2.22 -7.00
CA GLY A 165 -10.48 -1.39 -8.16
C GLY A 165 -11.66 -0.62 -8.77
N ASP A 166 -12.74 -0.43 -8.03
CA ASP A 166 -13.97 0.18 -8.54
C ASP A 166 -13.75 1.59 -9.09
N GLY A 167 -12.96 2.42 -8.39
CA GLY A 167 -12.65 3.77 -8.86
C GLY A 167 -11.88 3.78 -10.18
N ILE A 168 -10.89 2.88 -10.32
CA ILE A 168 -10.13 2.73 -11.56
C ILE A 168 -11.05 2.27 -12.69
N ALA A 169 -11.94 1.31 -12.40
CA ALA A 169 -12.92 0.81 -13.36
C ALA A 169 -13.90 1.90 -13.82
N MET A 170 -14.38 2.75 -12.89
CA MET A 170 -15.25 3.91 -13.22
C MET A 170 -14.55 4.89 -14.18
N VAL A 171 -13.29 5.23 -13.89
CA VAL A 171 -12.50 6.14 -14.76
C VAL A 171 -12.26 5.50 -16.13
N TYR A 172 -11.93 4.19 -16.17
CA TYR A 172 -11.77 3.49 -17.45
C TYR A 172 -13.06 3.47 -18.28
N ARG A 173 -14.23 3.21 -17.68
CA ARG A 173 -15.52 3.25 -18.34
C ARG A 173 -15.84 4.65 -18.88
N ALA A 174 -15.48 5.69 -18.12
CA ALA A 174 -15.60 7.09 -18.51
C ALA A 174 -14.58 7.53 -19.57
N LYS A 175 -13.75 6.62 -20.09
CA LYS A 175 -12.71 6.85 -21.12
C LYS A 175 -11.52 7.66 -20.60
N GLY A 176 -11.32 7.72 -19.29
CA GLY A 176 -10.11 8.26 -18.69
C GLY A 176 -8.90 7.35 -18.90
N ALA A 177 -7.71 7.93 -18.78
CA ALA A 177 -6.46 7.21 -18.93
C ALA A 177 -6.13 6.40 -17.67
N VAL A 178 -5.78 5.14 -17.85
CA VAL A 178 -5.30 4.21 -16.82
C VAL A 178 -3.97 3.63 -17.30
N LYS A 179 -2.98 3.50 -16.42
CA LYS A 179 -1.63 3.05 -16.75
C LYS A 179 -1.12 2.01 -15.76
N ASN A 180 -0.16 1.20 -16.21
CA ASN A 180 0.68 0.33 -15.38
C ASN A 180 -0.11 -0.66 -14.49
N MET A 181 -1.27 -1.12 -14.95
CA MET A 181 -2.13 -2.06 -14.20
C MET A 181 -1.48 -3.43 -14.00
N GLU A 182 -0.46 -3.76 -14.79
CA GLU A 182 0.35 -4.98 -14.66
C GLU A 182 1.30 -4.97 -13.44
N PHE A 183 1.60 -3.80 -12.88
CA PHE A 183 2.55 -3.68 -11.78
C PHE A 183 1.86 -3.82 -10.42
N ILE A 184 1.52 -5.05 -10.09
CA ILE A 184 1.03 -5.42 -8.76
C ILE A 184 2.20 -5.90 -7.90
N GLN A 185 2.48 -5.21 -6.80
CA GLN A 185 3.46 -5.66 -5.83
C GLN A 185 2.89 -6.78 -4.97
N PHE A 186 3.60 -7.89 -4.88
CA PHE A 186 3.30 -8.96 -3.94
C PHE A 186 4.15 -8.80 -2.68
N HIS A 187 3.50 -8.82 -1.51
CA HIS A 187 4.24 -8.97 -0.26
C HIS A 187 4.68 -10.42 -0.11
N PRO A 188 5.98 -10.69 0.12
CA PRO A 188 6.50 -12.06 0.11
C PRO A 188 6.02 -12.91 1.27
N THR A 189 5.74 -12.29 2.43
CA THR A 189 5.46 -12.99 3.68
C THR A 189 4.09 -12.61 4.26
N ALA A 190 3.00 -12.99 3.58
CA ALA A 190 1.68 -13.04 4.18
C ALA A 190 1.49 -14.38 4.91
N LEU A 191 0.84 -14.37 6.07
CA LEU A 191 0.53 -15.59 6.82
C LEU A 191 -0.33 -16.51 5.95
N PHE A 192 0.16 -17.70 5.72
CA PHE A 192 -0.59 -18.73 5.00
C PHE A 192 -1.48 -19.49 6.00
N HIS A 193 -2.76 -19.16 5.99
CA HIS A 193 -3.79 -19.88 6.73
C HIS A 193 -5.00 -20.06 5.82
N PRO A 194 -5.28 -21.29 5.35
CA PRO A 194 -6.37 -21.54 4.41
C PRO A 194 -7.71 -21.02 4.93
N GLY A 195 -8.39 -20.22 4.11
CA GLY A 195 -9.68 -19.61 4.43
C GLY A 195 -9.60 -18.17 5.00
N ASP A 196 -8.45 -17.72 5.48
CA ASP A 196 -8.28 -16.33 5.91
C ASP A 196 -8.22 -15.39 4.69
N ARG A 197 -9.12 -14.42 4.65
CA ARG A 197 -9.12 -13.37 3.64
C ARG A 197 -9.67 -12.06 4.23
N PRO A 198 -8.87 -10.98 4.29
CA PRO A 198 -7.49 -10.86 3.80
C PRO A 198 -6.49 -11.71 4.58
N CYS A 199 -5.37 -12.05 3.92
CA CYS A 199 -4.24 -12.71 4.58
C CYS A 199 -3.60 -11.76 5.59
N PHE A 200 -3.27 -12.25 6.77
CA PHE A 200 -2.59 -11.45 7.78
C PHE A 200 -1.15 -11.15 7.35
N LEU A 201 -0.75 -9.89 7.43
CA LEU A 201 0.59 -9.45 7.04
C LEU A 201 1.62 -9.83 8.11
N ILE A 202 2.62 -10.63 7.72
CA ILE A 202 3.85 -10.77 8.49
C ILE A 202 4.82 -9.70 8.01
N THR A 203 4.97 -8.65 8.80
CA THR A 203 5.74 -7.45 8.42
C THR A 203 7.15 -7.77 7.95
N GLU A 204 7.65 -6.96 7.02
CA GLU A 204 9.02 -7.03 6.53
C GLU A 204 10.06 -6.88 7.65
N ALA A 205 9.72 -6.12 8.70
CA ALA A 205 10.57 -5.96 9.88
C ALA A 205 10.96 -7.29 10.51
N MET A 206 10.13 -8.35 10.40
CA MET A 206 10.47 -9.68 10.91
C MET A 206 11.64 -10.32 10.14
N ARG A 207 11.73 -10.10 8.80
CA ARG A 207 12.89 -10.48 8.01
C ARG A 207 14.11 -9.62 8.38
N GLY A 208 13.90 -8.32 8.59
CA GLY A 208 14.91 -7.39 9.09
C GLY A 208 15.45 -7.76 10.47
N TYR A 209 14.61 -8.28 11.36
CA TYR A 209 14.99 -8.81 12.68
C TYR A 209 15.85 -10.07 12.60
N GLY A 210 15.89 -10.72 11.43
CA GLY A 210 16.71 -11.89 11.14
C GLY A 210 15.91 -13.14 10.80
N GLY A 211 14.64 -12.99 10.42
CA GLY A 211 13.82 -14.11 9.94
C GLY A 211 14.39 -14.75 8.69
N VAL A 212 14.47 -16.08 8.68
CA VAL A 212 15.06 -16.91 7.63
C VAL A 212 13.97 -17.67 6.88
N LEU A 213 13.95 -17.55 5.55
CA LEU A 213 13.01 -18.30 4.72
C LEU A 213 13.48 -19.74 4.48
N ARG A 214 12.57 -20.68 4.74
CA ARG A 214 12.82 -22.12 4.62
C ARG A 214 11.72 -22.81 3.79
N THR A 215 12.11 -23.83 3.07
CA THR A 215 11.19 -24.79 2.44
C THR A 215 10.51 -25.68 3.48
N LEU A 216 9.48 -26.45 3.11
CA LEU A 216 8.76 -27.31 4.05
C LEU A 216 9.66 -28.41 4.67
N ASP A 217 10.75 -28.80 4.01
CA ASP A 217 11.77 -29.69 4.55
C ASP A 217 12.84 -28.96 5.40
N GLY A 218 12.61 -27.70 5.75
CA GLY A 218 13.44 -26.90 6.68
C GLY A 218 14.70 -26.30 6.08
N LYS A 219 14.95 -26.41 4.77
CA LYS A 219 16.17 -25.92 4.13
C LYS A 219 16.05 -24.46 3.73
N GLU A 220 17.10 -23.69 3.93
CA GLU A 220 17.22 -22.33 3.40
C GLU A 220 17.39 -22.37 1.87
N PHE A 221 16.79 -21.41 1.18
CA PHE A 221 16.81 -21.41 -0.28
C PHE A 221 17.21 -20.06 -0.90
N MET A 222 17.12 -18.95 -0.16
CA MET A 222 17.35 -17.60 -0.72
C MET A 222 18.75 -17.40 -1.29
N GLN A 223 19.76 -18.14 -0.85
CA GLN A 223 21.13 -18.10 -1.41
C GLN A 223 21.21 -18.46 -2.90
N LYS A 224 20.19 -19.16 -3.44
CA LYS A 224 20.11 -19.48 -4.88
C LYS A 224 19.66 -18.27 -5.72
N TYR A 225 19.04 -17.26 -5.10
CA TYR A 225 18.32 -16.17 -5.76
C TYR A 225 19.01 -14.80 -5.57
N ASP A 226 19.45 -14.50 -4.34
CA ASP A 226 20.08 -13.20 -4.07
C ASP A 226 21.06 -13.29 -2.89
N LYS A 227 22.21 -12.59 -3.02
CA LYS A 227 23.27 -12.55 -1.98
C LYS A 227 22.82 -11.87 -0.68
N ARG A 228 21.75 -11.05 -0.71
CA ARG A 228 21.15 -10.40 0.46
C ARG A 228 20.22 -11.34 1.21
N LEU A 229 20.01 -12.54 0.71
CA LEU A 229 19.18 -13.59 1.32
C LEU A 229 17.74 -13.09 1.56
N SER A 230 17.18 -13.35 2.74
CA SER A 230 15.82 -12.93 3.12
C SER A 230 15.62 -11.41 3.21
N LEU A 231 16.71 -10.62 3.11
CA LEU A 231 16.69 -9.15 3.08
C LEU A 231 16.72 -8.57 1.65
N ALA A 232 16.65 -9.40 0.63
CA ALA A 232 16.50 -8.93 -0.74
C ALA A 232 15.18 -8.15 -0.92
N PRO A 233 15.04 -7.26 -1.93
CA PRO A 233 13.81 -6.56 -2.25
C PRO A 233 12.60 -7.48 -2.36
N ARG A 234 11.42 -6.93 -2.09
CA ARG A 234 10.15 -7.70 -2.01
C ARG A 234 9.87 -8.52 -3.26
N ASP A 235 10.09 -7.95 -4.42
CA ASP A 235 9.87 -8.60 -5.72
C ASP A 235 10.78 -9.82 -5.91
N ILE A 236 12.06 -9.72 -5.54
CA ILE A 236 13.02 -10.84 -5.61
C ILE A 236 12.60 -11.94 -4.64
N VAL A 237 12.27 -11.59 -3.40
CA VAL A 237 11.85 -12.58 -2.39
C VAL A 237 10.52 -13.24 -2.78
N ALA A 238 9.54 -12.46 -3.25
CA ALA A 238 8.25 -13.02 -3.67
C ALA A 238 8.40 -13.98 -4.85
N ARG A 239 9.20 -13.63 -5.87
CA ARG A 239 9.51 -14.52 -7.00
C ARG A 239 10.28 -15.77 -6.56
N ALA A 240 11.21 -15.66 -5.62
CA ALA A 240 11.96 -16.78 -5.09
C ALA A 240 11.03 -17.77 -4.37
N ILE A 241 10.13 -17.27 -3.52
CA ILE A 241 9.12 -18.10 -2.82
C ILE A 241 8.20 -18.77 -3.84
N ASP A 242 7.63 -18.02 -4.77
CA ASP A 242 6.72 -18.56 -5.81
C ASP A 242 7.41 -19.66 -6.63
N ASN A 243 8.69 -19.47 -6.98
CA ASN A 243 9.45 -20.47 -7.71
C ASN A 243 9.70 -21.75 -6.87
N GLU A 244 10.09 -21.63 -5.61
CA GLU A 244 10.27 -22.80 -4.75
C GLU A 244 8.95 -23.56 -4.53
N MET A 245 7.85 -22.83 -4.31
CA MET A 245 6.51 -23.43 -4.21
C MET A 245 6.13 -24.22 -5.48
N LYS A 246 6.33 -23.62 -6.67
CA LYS A 246 6.04 -24.29 -7.96
C LYS A 246 6.92 -25.51 -8.22
N LEU A 247 8.22 -25.40 -7.94
CA LEU A 247 9.17 -26.50 -8.14
C LEU A 247 8.86 -27.71 -7.26
N ARG A 248 8.27 -27.50 -6.08
CA ARG A 248 7.98 -28.53 -5.10
C ARG A 248 6.53 -28.99 -5.07
N GLY A 249 5.63 -28.26 -5.76
CA GLY A 249 4.19 -28.49 -5.67
C GLY A 249 3.63 -28.15 -4.29
N GLU A 250 4.26 -27.21 -3.59
CA GLU A 250 3.89 -26.73 -2.25
C GLU A 250 3.09 -25.42 -2.37
N ASP A 251 2.24 -25.11 -1.38
CA ASP A 251 1.38 -23.91 -1.38
C ASP A 251 1.86 -22.82 -0.43
N HIS A 252 2.94 -23.06 0.32
CA HIS A 252 3.59 -22.09 1.19
C HIS A 252 5.06 -22.47 1.44
N VAL A 253 5.77 -21.58 2.12
CA VAL A 253 7.11 -21.80 2.69
C VAL A 253 7.08 -21.39 4.16
N TYR A 254 8.17 -21.55 4.88
CA TYR A 254 8.30 -21.13 6.27
C TYR A 254 9.16 -19.87 6.42
N LEU A 255 8.76 -19.01 7.37
CA LEU A 255 9.61 -17.97 7.95
C LEU A 255 9.99 -18.39 9.35
N ASP A 256 11.29 -18.56 9.59
CA ASP A 256 11.87 -19.03 10.85
C ASP A 256 12.49 -17.87 11.64
N VAL A 257 12.02 -17.64 12.86
CA VAL A 257 12.59 -16.73 13.86
C VAL A 257 12.91 -17.44 15.18
N THR A 258 12.82 -18.76 15.23
CA THR A 258 12.98 -19.57 16.45
C THR A 258 14.39 -19.51 17.04
N HIS A 259 15.37 -19.09 16.26
CA HIS A 259 16.76 -18.88 16.70
C HIS A 259 16.97 -17.55 17.44
N LYS A 260 15.93 -16.70 17.54
CA LYS A 260 15.97 -15.42 18.25
C LYS A 260 15.51 -15.58 19.70
N ASP A 261 15.85 -14.59 20.54
CA ASP A 261 15.37 -14.57 21.91
C ASP A 261 13.84 -14.52 21.97
N PRO A 262 13.17 -15.45 22.69
CA PRO A 262 11.71 -15.51 22.73
C PRO A 262 11.03 -14.26 23.29
N GLU A 263 11.59 -13.65 24.34
CA GLU A 263 10.97 -12.49 24.98
C GLU A 263 11.16 -11.22 24.15
N GLU A 264 12.33 -11.06 23.53
CA GLU A 264 12.55 -9.98 22.56
C GLU A 264 11.65 -10.13 21.35
N THR A 265 11.48 -11.33 20.79
CA THR A 265 10.59 -11.60 19.65
C THR A 265 9.14 -11.21 19.96
N LYS A 266 8.62 -11.59 21.13
CA LYS A 266 7.26 -11.22 21.58
C LYS A 266 7.12 -9.71 21.77
N LYS A 267 8.16 -9.06 22.30
CA LYS A 267 8.17 -7.60 22.52
C LYS A 267 8.19 -6.81 21.22
N HIS A 268 8.96 -7.25 20.22
CA HIS A 268 9.05 -6.60 18.93
C HIS A 268 7.82 -6.81 18.06
N PHE A 269 7.17 -7.98 18.14
CA PHE A 269 6.07 -8.37 17.26
C PHE A 269 4.83 -8.87 18.03
N PRO A 270 4.26 -8.05 18.94
CA PRO A 270 3.17 -8.51 19.82
C PRO A 270 1.91 -8.90 19.07
N ASN A 271 1.56 -8.20 18.00
CA ASN A 271 0.35 -8.48 17.21
C ASN A 271 0.53 -9.74 16.35
N ILE A 272 1.71 -9.91 15.74
CA ILE A 272 2.04 -11.13 14.98
C ILE A 272 2.06 -12.35 15.91
N TYR A 273 2.70 -12.23 17.07
CA TYR A 273 2.72 -13.31 18.09
C TYR A 273 1.30 -13.70 18.48
N LYS A 274 0.46 -12.72 18.83
CA LYS A 274 -0.94 -12.95 19.22
C LYS A 274 -1.76 -13.62 18.10
N LYS A 275 -1.61 -13.14 16.84
CA LYS A 275 -2.33 -13.72 15.69
C LYS A 275 -1.88 -15.16 15.44
N CYS A 276 -0.58 -15.42 15.37
CA CYS A 276 -0.06 -16.76 15.15
C CYS A 276 -0.47 -17.72 16.28
N LEU A 277 -0.37 -17.28 17.53
CA LEU A 277 -0.79 -18.08 18.68
C LEU A 277 -2.28 -18.43 18.64
N SER A 278 -3.14 -17.52 18.14
CA SER A 278 -4.59 -17.76 18.01
C SER A 278 -4.95 -18.89 17.04
N ILE A 279 -4.02 -19.27 16.17
CA ILE A 279 -4.15 -20.40 15.22
C ILE A 279 -3.24 -21.57 15.58
N GLY A 280 -2.68 -21.57 16.79
CA GLY A 280 -1.88 -22.68 17.32
C GLY A 280 -0.39 -22.63 16.98
N ILE A 281 0.13 -21.50 16.48
CA ILE A 281 1.54 -21.33 16.10
C ILE A 281 2.24 -20.44 17.14
N ASP A 282 3.16 -21.00 17.90
CA ASP A 282 4.06 -20.23 18.77
C ASP A 282 5.34 -19.87 17.99
N ILE A 283 5.43 -18.64 17.49
CA ILE A 283 6.53 -18.18 16.63
C ILE A 283 7.91 -18.24 17.29
N THR A 284 7.96 -18.44 18.59
CA THR A 284 9.23 -18.64 19.33
C THR A 284 9.71 -20.09 19.28
N LYS A 285 8.88 -21.02 18.78
CA LYS A 285 9.16 -22.47 18.72
C LYS A 285 8.83 -23.07 17.35
N ASP A 286 7.85 -22.48 16.66
CA ASP A 286 7.31 -22.99 15.41
C ASP A 286 7.66 -22.05 14.26
N TYR A 287 7.86 -22.61 13.07
CA TYR A 287 8.02 -21.83 11.87
C TYR A 287 6.68 -21.25 11.44
N ILE A 288 6.68 -20.01 10.94
CA ILE A 288 5.48 -19.32 10.47
C ILE A 288 5.24 -19.70 9.01
N PRO A 289 4.11 -20.33 8.65
CA PRO A 289 3.78 -20.58 7.25
C PRO A 289 3.47 -19.26 6.55
N VAL A 290 4.14 -19.00 5.43
CA VAL A 290 4.00 -17.77 4.66
C VAL A 290 3.92 -18.05 3.16
N ALA A 291 3.16 -17.21 2.45
CA ALA A 291 3.08 -17.22 1.00
C ALA A 291 3.00 -15.78 0.44
N PRO A 292 3.38 -15.54 -0.82
CA PRO A 292 3.18 -14.26 -1.46
C PRO A 292 1.70 -13.90 -1.57
N ALA A 293 1.37 -12.64 -1.31
CA ALA A 293 0.02 -12.12 -1.45
C ALA A 293 0.05 -10.74 -2.12
N ALA A 294 -0.94 -10.45 -2.97
CA ALA A 294 -1.10 -9.14 -3.58
C ALA A 294 -1.24 -8.07 -2.50
N HIS A 295 -0.47 -6.97 -2.62
CA HIS A 295 -0.27 -6.04 -1.53
C HIS A 295 -0.41 -4.57 -1.93
N TYR A 296 0.01 -4.18 -3.14
CA TYR A 296 -0.05 -2.81 -3.61
C TYR A 296 -0.09 -2.71 -5.13
N LEU A 297 -0.95 -1.81 -5.65
CA LEU A 297 -0.99 -1.46 -7.07
C LEU A 297 -0.05 -0.27 -7.34
N CYS A 298 0.98 -0.47 -8.16
CA CYS A 298 1.88 0.63 -8.58
C CYS A 298 1.31 1.45 -9.75
N GLY A 299 0.29 0.92 -10.43
CA GLY A 299 -0.45 1.57 -11.51
C GLY A 299 -1.73 2.24 -11.02
N GLY A 300 -2.65 2.49 -11.96
CA GLY A 300 -3.96 3.08 -11.67
C GLY A 300 -4.37 4.20 -12.62
N ILE A 301 -5.17 5.14 -12.12
CA ILE A 301 -5.62 6.32 -12.86
C ILE A 301 -4.41 7.22 -13.14
N SER A 302 -4.12 7.46 -14.42
CA SER A 302 -3.00 8.33 -14.81
C SER A 302 -3.28 9.78 -14.40
N VAL A 303 -2.37 10.37 -13.65
CA VAL A 303 -2.44 11.76 -13.17
C VAL A 303 -1.18 12.53 -13.51
N ASP A 304 -1.28 13.86 -13.50
CA ASP A 304 -0.15 14.79 -13.53
C ASP A 304 0.38 15.08 -12.11
N LEU A 305 1.37 15.96 -11.98
CA LEU A 305 1.96 16.34 -10.70
C LEU A 305 1.00 17.02 -9.72
N ASN A 306 -0.17 17.45 -10.19
CA ASN A 306 -1.23 18.03 -9.34
C ASN A 306 -2.34 17.01 -9.02
N GLY A 307 -2.15 15.73 -9.31
CA GLY A 307 -3.16 14.69 -9.11
C GLY A 307 -4.31 14.76 -10.11
N GLN A 308 -4.26 15.63 -11.13
CA GLN A 308 -5.35 15.77 -12.11
C GLN A 308 -5.30 14.64 -13.14
N SER A 309 -6.45 13.98 -13.34
CA SER A 309 -6.59 12.93 -14.34
C SER A 309 -6.79 13.50 -15.75
N SER A 310 -6.85 12.62 -16.75
CA SER A 310 -7.21 12.99 -18.13
C SER A 310 -8.65 13.52 -18.29
N ILE A 311 -9.48 13.37 -17.26
CA ILE A 311 -10.85 13.89 -17.20
C ILE A 311 -10.85 15.20 -16.42
N ARG A 312 -11.31 16.30 -17.00
CA ARG A 312 -11.38 17.59 -16.32
C ARG A 312 -12.23 17.51 -15.06
N ARG A 313 -11.82 18.17 -13.97
CA ARG A 313 -12.47 18.21 -12.65
C ARG A 313 -12.47 16.85 -11.93
N LEU A 314 -11.71 15.88 -12.43
CA LEU A 314 -11.48 14.60 -11.77
C LEU A 314 -10.00 14.46 -11.42
N TYR A 315 -9.76 14.30 -10.15
CA TYR A 315 -8.43 14.06 -9.56
C TYR A 315 -8.36 12.64 -9.04
N ALA A 316 -7.16 12.10 -8.89
CA ALA A 316 -6.95 10.84 -8.20
C ALA A 316 -5.69 10.92 -7.33
N ILE A 317 -5.78 10.40 -6.11
CA ILE A 317 -4.72 10.42 -5.11
C ILE A 317 -4.60 9.06 -4.43
N GLY A 318 -3.44 8.81 -3.82
CA GLY A 318 -3.14 7.53 -3.16
C GLY A 318 -3.13 6.37 -4.13
N GLU A 319 -3.34 5.17 -3.65
CA GLU A 319 -3.11 3.92 -4.39
C GLU A 319 -3.95 3.74 -5.67
N CYS A 320 -5.10 4.39 -5.81
CA CYS A 320 -5.85 4.32 -7.07
C CYS A 320 -5.24 5.16 -8.19
N SER A 321 -4.23 6.01 -7.91
CA SER A 321 -3.56 6.88 -8.87
C SER A 321 -2.26 6.28 -9.37
N CYS A 322 -1.95 6.52 -10.64
CA CYS A 322 -0.63 6.26 -11.22
C CYS A 322 0.10 7.58 -11.38
N THR A 323 0.84 7.98 -10.36
CA THR A 323 1.64 9.21 -10.31
C THR A 323 2.98 9.06 -11.04
N GLY A 324 3.44 7.82 -11.22
CA GLY A 324 4.79 7.51 -11.67
C GLY A 324 5.81 7.37 -10.52
N LEU A 325 5.45 7.65 -9.28
CA LEU A 325 6.34 7.53 -8.11
C LEU A 325 6.95 6.13 -7.98
N HIS A 326 6.15 5.09 -8.19
CA HIS A 326 6.54 3.73 -7.83
C HIS A 326 7.23 2.96 -8.95
N GLY A 327 7.15 3.43 -10.20
CA GLY A 327 7.67 2.65 -11.33
C GLY A 327 7.07 1.26 -11.38
N GLY A 328 7.90 0.23 -11.54
CA GLY A 328 7.47 -1.18 -11.60
C GLY A 328 7.28 -1.84 -10.23
N ASN A 329 7.78 -1.23 -9.14
CA ASN A 329 7.72 -1.83 -7.80
C ASN A 329 7.93 -0.76 -6.71
N ARG A 330 7.01 -0.68 -5.76
CA ARG A 330 6.98 0.33 -4.71
C ARG A 330 8.08 0.12 -3.67
N LEU A 331 8.85 1.16 -3.38
CA LEU A 331 9.68 1.19 -2.18
C LEU A 331 8.78 1.23 -0.92
N ALA A 332 9.12 0.46 0.08
CA ALA A 332 8.35 0.37 1.32
C ALA A 332 8.10 1.77 1.93
N SER A 333 6.93 1.98 2.52
CA SER A 333 6.46 3.22 3.14
C SER A 333 6.23 4.43 2.22
N ASN A 334 6.70 4.42 0.96
CA ASN A 334 6.47 5.52 0.02
C ASN A 334 5.00 5.76 -0.32
N SER A 335 4.12 4.75 -0.21
CA SER A 335 2.69 4.92 -0.48
C SER A 335 1.99 5.88 0.48
N LEU A 336 2.41 5.91 1.75
CA LEU A 336 1.80 6.80 2.74
C LEU A 336 2.20 8.26 2.48
N ILE A 337 3.48 8.52 2.18
CA ILE A 337 3.92 9.88 1.85
C ILE A 337 3.38 10.35 0.49
N GLU A 338 3.24 9.46 -0.50
CA GLU A 338 2.55 9.77 -1.76
C GLU A 338 1.13 10.27 -1.51
N ALA A 339 0.37 9.51 -0.72
CA ALA A 339 -1.03 9.83 -0.46
C ALA A 339 -1.19 11.22 0.19
N VAL A 340 -0.34 11.58 1.15
CA VAL A 340 -0.44 12.88 1.83
C VAL A 340 0.14 14.03 1.01
N VAL A 341 1.21 13.81 0.24
CA VAL A 341 1.80 14.86 -0.61
C VAL A 341 0.89 15.21 -1.79
N TYR A 342 0.24 14.22 -2.41
CA TYR A 342 -0.71 14.49 -3.50
C TYR A 342 -2.09 14.96 -3.01
N ALA A 343 -2.39 14.81 -1.71
CA ALA A 343 -3.63 15.31 -1.12
C ALA A 343 -3.56 16.81 -0.76
N ASP A 344 -2.37 17.36 -0.57
CA ASP A 344 -2.10 18.77 -0.31
C ASP A 344 -2.15 19.60 -1.62
#